data_2a5b239cf2ab8bbd19781aeb55f99e22
#
_entry.id   2a5b239cf2ab8bbd19781aeb55f99e22
#
_cell.length_a   1.000
_cell.length_b   1.000
_cell.length_c   1.000
_cell.angle_alpha   90.00
_cell.angle_beta   90.00
_cell.angle_gamma   90.00
#
_symmetry.space_group_name_H-M   'P 1'
#
loop_
_entity.id
_entity.type
_entity.pdbx_description
1 polymer ?
#
loop_
_entity_poly.entity_id
_entity_poly.type
_entity_poly.pdbx_seq_one_letter_code
_entity_poly.pdbx_strand_id
1 'polypeptide(L)'
;ADLISQGKCLFYEYPPMALRDLRNLLALKKRLKKQEHGVRVRIRNHLLARYFPELDKYYGRSEAENLAIVRWCLDPSVIAGLEYEKFFRMVASRDRGIVQHRRLRVIWEKAVDSVGCDVGEAVEFEAKILVQSLKQIREAIRATDTKIKESCLKFQEYKYLRTIPGFGPDISSRVLGAIGNPFRFNSGKEVLKMAGLDLSAKRSGKTSDASIPIISKRGKADLRFALYQAAFTASNRDRHFLIYYTNKLRGRAKERGIKTKMRVKLAAKMLVIAWTLMKKKEPFNPEYLNLD
;
A
#
# COMPACT_ATOMS: atom_id res chain seq x y z
N ALA A 1 0.51 -38.98 -7.51
CA ALA A 1 -0.42 -39.73 -8.34
C ALA A 1 -1.83 -39.74 -7.71
N ASP A 2 -1.99 -40.09 -6.43
CA ASP A 2 -3.31 -40.27 -5.78
C ASP A 2 -4.18 -39.04 -5.70
N LEU A 3 -3.61 -37.83 -5.56
CA LEU A 3 -4.39 -36.59 -5.55
C LEU A 3 -4.94 -36.22 -6.94
N ILE A 4 -4.23 -36.60 -8.00
CA ILE A 4 -4.66 -36.39 -9.38
C ILE A 4 -5.79 -37.35 -9.72
N SER A 5 -5.66 -38.62 -9.37
CA SER A 5 -6.68 -39.66 -9.61
C SER A 5 -7.99 -39.37 -8.86
N GLN A 6 -7.92 -38.71 -7.69
CA GLN A 6 -9.06 -38.31 -6.87
C GLN A 6 -9.69 -36.97 -7.33
N GLY A 7 -9.21 -36.34 -8.40
CA GLY A 7 -9.70 -35.04 -8.86
C GLY A 7 -9.43 -33.88 -7.88
N LYS A 8 -8.55 -34.10 -6.89
CA LYS A 8 -8.24 -33.09 -5.84
C LYS A 8 -7.15 -32.10 -6.24
N CYS A 9 -6.60 -32.21 -7.45
CA CYS A 9 -5.62 -31.29 -7.99
C CYS A 9 -6.30 -30.23 -8.85
N LEU A 10 -5.99 -28.97 -8.59
CA LEU A 10 -6.31 -27.88 -9.52
C LEU A 10 -5.34 -28.00 -10.71
N PHE A 11 -5.86 -28.27 -11.90
CA PHE A 11 -5.06 -28.19 -13.11
C PHE A 11 -4.53 -26.78 -13.31
N TYR A 12 -3.26 -26.67 -13.67
CA TYR A 12 -2.65 -25.39 -13.99
C TYR A 12 -3.23 -24.85 -15.29
N GLU A 13 -4.10 -23.86 -15.20
CA GLU A 13 -4.57 -23.10 -16.35
C GLU A 13 -3.48 -22.08 -16.72
N TYR A 14 -2.91 -22.21 -17.92
CA TYR A 14 -1.94 -21.23 -18.41
C TYR A 14 -2.64 -19.91 -18.71
N PRO A 15 -2.33 -18.82 -17.98
CA PRO A 15 -3.09 -17.59 -18.13
C PRO A 15 -2.78 -16.92 -19.48
N PRO A 16 -3.79 -16.27 -20.11
CA PRO A 16 -3.59 -15.50 -21.34
C PRO A 16 -2.46 -14.47 -21.21
N MET A 17 -1.80 -14.11 -22.33
CA MET A 17 -0.68 -13.18 -22.36
C MET A 17 -1.01 -11.86 -21.61
N ALA A 18 -2.18 -11.27 -21.90
CA ALA A 18 -2.59 -10.01 -21.24
C ALA A 18 -2.63 -10.10 -19.71
N LEU A 19 -3.05 -11.25 -19.14
CA LEU A 19 -3.07 -11.46 -17.70
C LEU A 19 -1.68 -11.69 -17.13
N ARG A 20 -0.79 -12.35 -17.89
CA ARG A 20 0.62 -12.52 -17.50
C ARG A 20 1.34 -11.18 -17.48
N ASP A 21 1.13 -10.34 -18.47
CA ASP A 21 1.69 -8.99 -18.54
C ASP A 21 1.23 -8.13 -17.35
N LEU A 22 -0.07 -8.15 -17.04
CA LEU A 22 -0.59 -7.45 -15.86
C LEU A 22 0.08 -7.94 -14.57
N ARG A 23 0.24 -9.26 -14.40
CA ARG A 23 0.92 -9.85 -13.22
C ARG A 23 2.39 -9.46 -13.15
N ASN A 24 3.09 -9.42 -14.27
CA ASN A 24 4.48 -8.99 -14.36
C ASN A 24 4.65 -7.52 -14.02
N LEU A 25 3.76 -6.64 -14.51
CA LEU A 25 3.76 -5.22 -14.16
C LEU A 25 3.48 -4.99 -12.67
N LEU A 26 2.53 -5.71 -12.08
CA LEU A 26 2.26 -5.66 -10.64
C LEU A 26 3.47 -6.13 -9.81
N ALA A 27 4.16 -7.19 -10.25
CA ALA A 27 5.38 -7.67 -9.62
C ALA A 27 6.53 -6.66 -9.76
N LEU A 28 6.68 -6.02 -10.93
CA LEU A 28 7.65 -4.95 -11.16
C LEU A 28 7.38 -3.78 -10.21
N LYS A 29 6.14 -3.28 -10.14
CA LYS A 29 5.78 -2.21 -9.21
C LYS A 29 6.13 -2.55 -7.77
N LYS A 30 5.90 -3.79 -7.33
CA LYS A 30 6.27 -4.25 -5.99
C LYS A 30 7.77 -4.16 -5.75
N ARG A 31 8.60 -4.60 -6.72
CA ARG A 31 10.07 -4.50 -6.62
C ARG A 31 10.53 -3.05 -6.54
N LEU A 32 10.00 -2.18 -7.41
CA LEU A 32 10.31 -0.74 -7.41
C LEU A 32 9.92 -0.07 -6.07
N LYS A 33 8.76 -0.41 -5.51
CA LYS A 33 8.33 0.09 -4.18
C LYS A 33 9.27 -0.37 -3.06
N LYS A 34 9.80 -1.59 -3.13
CA LYS A 34 10.80 -2.08 -2.18
C LYS A 34 12.12 -1.31 -2.31
N GLN A 35 12.56 -1.03 -3.54
CA GLN A 35 13.76 -0.21 -3.79
C GLN A 35 13.56 1.23 -3.29
N GLU A 36 12.41 1.87 -3.61
CA GLU A 36 12.06 3.20 -3.09
C GLU A 36 12.16 3.24 -1.55
N HIS A 37 11.59 2.24 -0.88
CA HIS A 37 11.64 2.15 0.58
C HIS A 37 13.09 2.02 1.08
N GLY A 38 13.90 1.17 0.46
CA GLY A 38 15.31 1.00 0.83
C GLY A 38 16.12 2.30 0.73
N VAL A 39 15.96 3.04 -0.37
CA VAL A 39 16.64 4.34 -0.55
C VAL A 39 16.15 5.37 0.48
N ARG A 40 14.84 5.43 0.75
CA ARG A 40 14.28 6.32 1.78
C ARG A 40 14.83 6.01 3.19
N VAL A 41 14.90 4.73 3.54
CA VAL A 41 15.47 4.29 4.82
C VAL A 41 16.95 4.68 4.91
N ARG A 42 17.72 4.53 3.82
CA ARG A 42 19.12 4.93 3.78
C ARG A 42 19.26 6.44 3.99
N ILE A 43 18.51 7.26 3.26
CA ILE A 43 18.52 8.73 3.47
C ILE A 43 18.19 9.07 4.92
N ARG A 44 17.14 8.49 5.50
CA ARG A 44 16.71 8.80 6.84
C ARG A 44 17.70 8.35 7.90
N ASN A 45 18.11 7.08 7.87
CA ASN A 45 18.83 6.45 8.97
C ASN A 45 20.35 6.65 8.87
N HIS A 46 20.90 6.87 7.68
CA HIS A 46 22.35 7.04 7.49
C HIS A 46 22.74 8.49 7.23
N LEU A 47 21.95 9.27 6.50
CA LEU A 47 22.27 10.69 6.28
C LEU A 47 21.64 11.58 7.35
N LEU A 48 20.29 11.63 7.42
CA LEU A 48 19.63 12.58 8.32
C LEU A 48 19.93 12.30 9.78
N ALA A 49 19.86 11.06 10.24
CA ALA A 49 20.09 10.72 11.63
C ALA A 49 21.52 11.04 12.11
N ARG A 50 22.47 11.16 11.19
CA ARG A 50 23.87 11.43 11.51
C ARG A 50 24.28 12.89 11.29
N TYR A 51 23.82 13.48 10.19
CA TYR A 51 24.30 14.78 9.75
C TYR A 51 23.30 15.92 9.98
N PHE A 52 21.99 15.62 10.08
CA PHE A 52 20.96 16.60 10.42
C PHE A 52 19.79 15.94 11.14
N PRO A 53 20.00 15.45 12.38
CA PRO A 53 18.97 14.66 13.10
C PRO A 53 17.69 15.43 13.38
N GLU A 54 17.72 16.74 13.53
CA GLU A 54 16.55 17.57 13.78
C GLU A 54 15.57 17.56 12.60
N LEU A 55 16.07 17.34 11.39
CA LEU A 55 15.22 17.23 10.20
C LEU A 55 14.37 15.95 10.18
N ASP A 56 14.75 14.89 10.90
CA ASP A 56 14.02 13.62 10.91
C ASP A 56 12.55 13.78 11.31
N LYS A 57 12.27 14.66 12.26
CA LYS A 57 10.91 14.99 12.71
C LYS A 57 10.01 15.54 11.58
N TYR A 58 10.61 16.18 10.58
CA TYR A 58 9.93 16.82 9.47
C TYR A 58 10.00 15.99 8.18
N TYR A 59 10.86 14.97 8.16
CA TYR A 59 11.04 14.10 7.01
C TYR A 59 9.75 13.35 6.66
N GLY A 60 9.35 13.45 5.40
CA GLY A 60 8.12 12.84 4.88
C GLY A 60 6.87 13.74 4.88
N ARG A 61 6.87 14.89 5.55
CA ARG A 61 5.73 15.83 5.52
C ARG A 61 5.65 16.66 4.25
N SER A 62 6.82 17.03 3.70
CA SER A 62 6.94 17.69 2.40
C SER A 62 8.17 17.17 1.69
N GLU A 63 7.98 16.09 0.98
CA GLU A 63 9.08 15.29 0.46
C GLU A 63 9.97 16.03 -0.55
N ALA A 64 9.39 16.92 -1.38
CA ALA A 64 10.16 17.68 -2.35
C ALA A 64 11.15 18.64 -1.68
N GLU A 65 10.72 19.32 -0.63
CA GLU A 65 11.56 20.26 0.13
C GLU A 65 12.60 19.54 0.96
N ASN A 66 12.24 18.44 1.63
CA ASN A 66 13.18 17.63 2.39
C ASN A 66 14.26 17.02 1.50
N LEU A 67 13.92 16.58 0.28
CA LEU A 67 14.89 16.08 -0.68
C LEU A 67 15.78 17.21 -1.22
N ALA A 68 15.27 18.43 -1.35
CA ALA A 68 16.08 19.58 -1.71
C ALA A 68 17.09 19.92 -0.60
N ILE A 69 16.68 19.85 0.68
CA ILE A 69 17.59 20.05 1.83
C ILE A 69 18.71 19.00 1.81
N VAL A 70 18.36 17.71 1.62
CA VAL A 70 19.38 16.64 1.53
C VAL A 70 20.32 16.84 0.35
N ARG A 71 19.82 17.31 -0.79
CA ARG A 71 20.63 17.50 -2.01
C ARG A 71 21.54 18.72 -1.95
N TRP A 72 21.06 19.85 -1.42
CA TRP A 72 21.72 21.15 -1.53
C TRP A 72 22.31 21.64 -0.21
N CYS A 73 21.72 21.26 0.92
CA CYS A 73 22.00 21.79 2.24
C CYS A 73 21.91 20.68 3.29
N LEU A 74 22.54 19.53 3.07
CA LEU A 74 22.56 18.46 4.08
C LEU A 74 23.31 18.92 5.34
N ASP A 75 24.31 19.77 5.20
CA ASP A 75 25.08 20.34 6.27
C ASP A 75 24.30 21.45 6.99
N PRO A 76 23.95 21.28 8.27
CA PRO A 76 23.26 22.31 9.05
C PRO A 76 24.05 23.63 9.14
N SER A 77 25.39 23.59 9.17
CA SER A 77 26.22 24.80 9.23
C SER A 77 26.06 25.68 8.00
N VAL A 78 25.93 25.07 6.83
CA VAL A 78 25.65 25.79 5.58
C VAL A 78 24.26 26.43 5.64
N ILE A 79 23.25 25.74 6.18
CA ILE A 79 21.89 26.27 6.33
C ILE A 79 21.88 27.44 7.31
N ALA A 80 22.58 27.31 8.45
CA ALA A 80 22.68 28.34 9.47
C ALA A 80 23.35 29.63 8.95
N GLY A 81 24.31 29.50 8.02
CA GLY A 81 24.98 30.63 7.36
C GLY A 81 24.17 31.35 6.28
N LEU A 82 22.96 30.87 5.96
CA LEU A 82 22.09 31.47 4.95
C LEU A 82 21.00 32.34 5.57
N GLU A 83 20.69 33.46 4.93
CA GLU A 83 19.42 34.14 5.22
C GLU A 83 18.22 33.26 4.88
N TYR A 84 17.13 33.38 5.66
CA TYR A 84 15.93 32.54 5.47
C TYR A 84 15.37 32.58 4.04
N GLU A 85 15.31 33.76 3.44
CA GLU A 85 14.79 33.92 2.07
C GLU A 85 15.66 33.20 1.02
N LYS A 86 16.98 33.18 1.19
CA LYS A 86 17.89 32.45 0.31
C LYS A 86 17.71 30.95 0.51
N PHE A 87 17.65 30.47 1.76
CA PHE A 87 17.34 29.07 2.08
C PHE A 87 16.00 28.63 1.49
N PHE A 88 14.95 29.44 1.67
CA PHE A 88 13.62 29.14 1.13
C PHE A 88 13.66 28.94 -0.39
N ARG A 89 14.28 29.85 -1.15
CA ARG A 89 14.41 29.75 -2.61
C ARG A 89 15.19 28.50 -3.06
N MET A 90 16.17 28.06 -2.29
CA MET A 90 16.95 26.86 -2.61
C MET A 90 16.15 25.58 -2.45
N VAL A 91 15.26 25.50 -1.45
CA VAL A 91 14.57 24.25 -1.09
C VAL A 91 13.13 24.17 -1.57
N ALA A 92 12.46 25.30 -1.77
CA ALA A 92 11.07 25.38 -2.19
C ALA A 92 10.95 25.65 -3.69
N SER A 93 10.31 24.75 -4.44
CA SER A 93 10.04 24.93 -5.87
C SER A 93 8.94 25.97 -6.15
N ARG A 94 8.08 26.22 -5.16
CA ARG A 94 7.01 27.24 -5.19
C ARG A 94 6.59 27.59 -3.78
N ASP A 95 6.10 28.81 -3.60
CA ASP A 95 5.45 29.22 -2.36
C ASP A 95 4.06 28.59 -2.25
N ARG A 96 3.77 27.98 -1.09
CA ARG A 96 2.49 27.37 -0.74
C ARG A 96 1.86 28.03 0.49
N GLY A 97 2.39 29.19 0.91
CA GLY A 97 1.88 30.01 1.98
C GLY A 97 2.38 29.64 3.38
N ILE A 98 1.73 30.21 4.38
CA ILE A 98 2.15 30.32 5.78
C ILE A 98 2.58 28.97 6.41
N VAL A 99 1.89 27.88 6.11
CA VAL A 99 2.19 26.56 6.70
C VAL A 99 3.55 26.03 6.23
N GLN A 100 3.89 26.27 4.96
CA GLN A 100 5.19 25.92 4.38
C GLN A 100 6.30 26.77 5.01
N HIS A 101 6.11 28.08 5.04
CA HIS A 101 7.07 29.00 5.63
C HIS A 101 7.34 28.69 7.11
N ARG A 102 6.28 28.48 7.92
CA ARG A 102 6.43 28.10 9.34
C ARG A 102 7.28 26.84 9.51
N ARG A 103 7.03 25.82 8.69
CA ARG A 103 7.80 24.58 8.77
C ARG A 103 9.24 24.75 8.35
N LEU A 104 9.52 25.42 7.24
CA LEU A 104 10.87 25.66 6.75
C LEU A 104 11.66 26.57 7.66
N ARG A 105 11.00 27.58 8.26
CA ARG A 105 11.64 28.45 9.25
C ARG A 105 12.09 27.67 10.48
N VAL A 106 11.27 26.77 11.02
CA VAL A 106 11.68 25.90 12.14
C VAL A 106 12.86 25.02 11.77
N ILE A 107 12.93 24.50 10.53
CA ILE A 107 14.08 23.68 10.07
C ILE A 107 15.34 24.57 9.99
N TRP A 108 15.21 25.76 9.44
CA TRP A 108 16.31 26.74 9.34
C TRP A 108 16.83 27.17 10.72
N GLU A 109 15.95 27.49 11.67
CA GLU A 109 16.30 27.82 13.06
C GLU A 109 17.01 26.66 13.77
N LYS A 110 16.55 25.42 13.54
CA LYS A 110 17.17 24.22 14.11
C LYS A 110 18.54 23.88 13.54
N ALA A 111 18.88 24.39 12.38
CA ALA A 111 20.19 24.19 11.78
C ALA A 111 21.31 24.91 12.58
N VAL A 112 20.98 26.02 13.27
CA VAL A 112 21.94 26.78 14.08
C VAL A 112 22.45 25.95 15.27
N ASP A 113 21.56 25.19 15.92
CA ASP A 113 21.86 24.39 17.12
C ASP A 113 21.89 22.89 16.81
N SER A 114 22.21 22.51 15.57
CA SER A 114 22.23 21.11 15.18
C SER A 114 23.38 20.35 15.88
N VAL A 115 23.04 19.15 16.36
CA VAL A 115 24.04 18.20 16.95
C VAL A 115 24.57 17.21 15.89
N GLY A 116 24.32 17.47 14.61
CA GLY A 116 24.82 16.64 13.50
C GLY A 116 26.34 16.64 13.39
N CYS A 117 26.87 15.59 12.78
CA CYS A 117 28.31 15.53 12.44
C CYS A 117 28.62 16.45 11.25
N ASP A 118 29.89 16.85 11.13
CA ASP A 118 30.37 17.59 9.96
C ASP A 118 30.16 16.80 8.66
N VAL A 119 29.78 17.51 7.60
CA VAL A 119 29.49 16.94 6.29
C VAL A 119 30.69 17.14 5.35
N GLY A 120 31.36 16.05 4.97
CA GLY A 120 32.41 16.07 3.97
C GLY A 120 31.90 15.83 2.54
N GLU A 121 32.74 16.10 1.54
CA GLU A 121 32.41 15.98 0.11
C GLU A 121 31.85 14.61 -0.29
N ALA A 122 32.36 13.52 0.30
CA ALA A 122 31.89 12.16 0.04
C ALA A 122 30.42 11.97 0.46
N VAL A 123 30.02 12.58 1.58
CA VAL A 123 28.65 12.53 2.10
C VAL A 123 27.70 13.34 1.21
N GLU A 124 28.13 14.53 0.78
CA GLU A 124 27.35 15.31 -0.18
C GLU A 124 27.16 14.55 -1.50
N PHE A 125 28.21 13.90 -1.99
CA PHE A 125 28.13 13.09 -3.20
C PHE A 125 27.15 11.92 -3.02
N GLU A 126 27.22 11.18 -1.89
CA GLU A 126 26.26 10.12 -1.57
C GLU A 126 24.83 10.66 -1.53
N ALA A 127 24.60 11.79 -0.86
CA ALA A 127 23.29 12.42 -0.77
C ALA A 127 22.71 12.74 -2.15
N LYS A 128 23.52 13.32 -3.05
CA LYS A 128 23.13 13.64 -4.43
C LYS A 128 22.72 12.37 -5.21
N ILE A 129 23.51 11.30 -5.11
CA ILE A 129 23.23 10.00 -5.76
C ILE A 129 21.94 9.38 -5.22
N LEU A 130 21.74 9.36 -3.89
CA LEU A 130 20.53 8.78 -3.29
C LEU A 130 19.27 9.55 -3.68
N VAL A 131 19.32 10.88 -3.72
CA VAL A 131 18.18 11.72 -4.18
C VAL A 131 17.87 11.47 -5.64
N GLN A 132 18.89 11.38 -6.50
CA GLN A 132 18.71 11.09 -7.92
C GLN A 132 18.10 9.70 -8.12
N SER A 133 18.62 8.67 -7.45
CA SER A 133 18.09 7.31 -7.50
C SER A 133 16.62 7.27 -7.05
N LEU A 134 16.27 7.99 -6.00
CA LEU A 134 14.88 8.06 -5.52
C LEU A 134 13.95 8.70 -6.55
N LYS A 135 14.39 9.76 -7.24
CA LYS A 135 13.62 10.38 -8.33
C LYS A 135 13.39 9.40 -9.48
N GLN A 136 14.45 8.74 -9.96
CA GLN A 136 14.36 7.76 -11.04
C GLN A 136 13.44 6.58 -10.71
N ILE A 137 13.53 6.04 -9.48
CA ILE A 137 12.64 4.95 -9.02
C ILE A 137 11.19 5.42 -9.01
N ARG A 138 10.89 6.64 -8.60
CA ARG A 138 9.54 7.20 -8.59
C ARG A 138 8.98 7.42 -9.99
N GLU A 139 9.79 7.87 -10.91
CA GLU A 139 9.41 7.99 -12.33
C GLU A 139 9.10 6.61 -12.92
N ALA A 140 9.93 5.61 -12.64
CA ALA A 140 9.69 4.23 -13.06
C ALA A 140 8.39 3.67 -12.44
N ILE A 141 8.07 3.99 -11.18
CA ILE A 141 6.80 3.60 -10.55
C ILE A 141 5.61 4.26 -11.26
N ARG A 142 5.68 5.56 -11.57
CA ARG A 142 4.61 6.27 -12.30
C ARG A 142 4.39 5.68 -13.69
N ALA A 143 5.47 5.46 -14.44
CA ALA A 143 5.40 4.81 -15.74
C ALA A 143 4.78 3.41 -15.66
N THR A 144 5.18 2.63 -14.64
CA THR A 144 4.60 1.30 -14.40
C THR A 144 3.12 1.39 -14.05
N ASP A 145 2.68 2.38 -13.26
CA ASP A 145 1.26 2.60 -12.92
C ASP A 145 0.43 2.94 -14.18
N THR A 146 0.97 3.73 -15.10
CA THR A 146 0.33 4.01 -16.39
C THR A 146 0.16 2.72 -17.20
N LYS A 147 1.22 1.90 -17.31
CA LYS A 147 1.16 0.61 -18.00
C LYS A 147 0.19 -0.39 -17.35
N ILE A 148 0.11 -0.44 -16.04
CA ILE A 148 -0.88 -1.25 -15.31
C ILE A 148 -2.29 -0.79 -15.67
N LYS A 149 -2.56 0.52 -15.69
CA LYS A 149 -3.88 1.05 -16.07
C LYS A 149 -4.26 0.66 -17.50
N GLU A 150 -3.35 0.87 -18.46
CA GLU A 150 -3.55 0.48 -19.88
C GLU A 150 -3.82 -1.03 -20.00
N SER A 151 -3.06 -1.85 -19.29
CA SER A 151 -3.25 -3.30 -19.29
C SER A 151 -4.60 -3.71 -18.69
N CYS A 152 -5.05 -3.05 -17.61
CA CYS A 152 -6.34 -3.33 -16.97
C CYS A 152 -7.53 -2.98 -17.88
N LEU A 153 -7.44 -1.94 -18.71
CA LEU A 153 -8.51 -1.54 -19.62
C LEU A 153 -8.84 -2.60 -20.70
N LYS A 154 -7.93 -3.55 -20.92
CA LYS A 154 -8.16 -4.70 -21.80
C LYS A 154 -9.13 -5.73 -21.21
N PHE A 155 -9.47 -5.64 -19.93
CA PHE A 155 -10.35 -6.57 -19.22
C PHE A 155 -11.68 -5.92 -18.90
N GLN A 156 -12.78 -6.51 -19.36
CA GLN A 156 -14.13 -6.00 -19.07
C GLN A 156 -14.43 -5.99 -17.56
N GLU A 157 -13.90 -6.97 -16.82
CA GLU A 157 -14.08 -7.12 -15.38
C GLU A 157 -13.54 -5.92 -14.61
N TYR A 158 -12.52 -5.23 -15.13
CA TYR A 158 -11.93 -4.08 -14.47
C TYR A 158 -12.94 -2.96 -14.20
N LYS A 159 -13.83 -2.66 -15.15
CA LYS A 159 -14.86 -1.64 -14.99
C LYS A 159 -15.82 -1.96 -13.83
N TYR A 160 -16.19 -3.22 -13.66
CA TYR A 160 -17.07 -3.64 -12.58
C TYR A 160 -16.38 -3.59 -11.22
N LEU A 161 -15.11 -3.98 -11.13
CA LEU A 161 -14.32 -3.84 -9.91
C LEU A 161 -14.22 -2.38 -9.46
N ARG A 162 -14.14 -1.44 -10.42
CA ARG A 162 -14.07 0.00 -10.12
C ARG A 162 -15.35 0.58 -9.53
N THR A 163 -16.47 -0.11 -9.62
CA THR A 163 -17.74 0.32 -9.00
C THR A 163 -17.82 0.01 -7.52
N ILE A 164 -16.96 -0.87 -6.99
CA ILE A 164 -16.95 -1.22 -5.58
C ILE A 164 -16.36 -0.06 -4.77
N PRO A 165 -17.08 0.50 -3.79
CA PRO A 165 -16.54 1.51 -2.89
C PRO A 165 -15.23 1.08 -2.24
N GLY A 166 -14.23 1.96 -2.28
CA GLY A 166 -12.88 1.66 -1.80
C GLY A 166 -11.96 0.96 -2.81
N PHE A 167 -12.46 0.50 -3.96
CA PHE A 167 -11.64 -0.10 -5.02
C PHE A 167 -11.10 0.98 -5.96
N GLY A 168 -9.98 1.59 -5.59
CA GLY A 168 -9.19 2.45 -6.49
C GLY A 168 -8.48 1.65 -7.60
N PRO A 169 -7.80 2.33 -8.55
CA PRO A 169 -7.08 1.67 -9.66
C PRO A 169 -6.08 0.60 -9.17
N ASP A 170 -5.32 0.89 -8.12
CA ASP A 170 -4.32 -0.04 -7.59
C ASP A 170 -4.95 -1.31 -6.98
N ILE A 171 -6.04 -1.17 -6.24
CA ILE A 171 -6.72 -2.31 -5.61
C ILE A 171 -7.40 -3.16 -6.69
N SER A 172 -8.12 -2.52 -7.61
CA SER A 172 -8.81 -3.22 -8.72
C SER A 172 -7.83 -4.01 -9.59
N SER A 173 -6.66 -3.44 -9.92
CA SER A 173 -5.64 -4.14 -10.70
C SER A 173 -5.05 -5.35 -9.96
N ARG A 174 -4.82 -5.24 -8.66
CA ARG A 174 -4.33 -6.37 -7.83
C ARG A 174 -5.36 -7.48 -7.71
N VAL A 175 -6.63 -7.14 -7.53
CA VAL A 175 -7.73 -8.11 -7.47
C VAL A 175 -7.89 -8.80 -8.81
N LEU A 176 -7.91 -8.04 -9.92
CA LEU A 176 -7.97 -8.58 -11.27
C LEU A 176 -6.79 -9.52 -11.57
N GLY A 177 -5.57 -9.08 -11.31
CA GLY A 177 -4.37 -9.91 -11.50
C GLY A 177 -4.32 -11.16 -10.62
N ALA A 178 -4.90 -11.10 -9.41
CA ALA A 178 -4.94 -12.22 -8.49
C ALA A 178 -5.99 -13.26 -8.88
N ILE A 179 -7.22 -12.83 -9.17
CA ILE A 179 -8.33 -13.69 -9.56
C ILE A 179 -8.10 -14.22 -10.99
N GLY A 180 -7.78 -13.33 -11.95
CA GLY A 180 -7.68 -13.68 -13.36
C GLY A 180 -9.02 -14.17 -13.89
N ASN A 181 -9.09 -15.42 -14.38
CA ASN A 181 -10.35 -16.05 -14.77
C ASN A 181 -11.21 -16.34 -13.51
N PRO A 182 -12.36 -15.67 -13.32
CA PRO A 182 -13.20 -15.89 -12.15
C PRO A 182 -13.88 -17.26 -12.13
N PHE A 183 -14.03 -17.92 -13.29
CA PHE A 183 -14.69 -19.21 -13.42
C PHE A 183 -13.84 -20.39 -12.97
N ARG A 184 -12.55 -20.19 -12.74
CA ARG A 184 -11.66 -21.22 -12.16
C ARG A 184 -11.94 -21.53 -10.69
N PHE A 185 -12.78 -20.71 -10.03
CA PHE A 185 -13.19 -20.92 -8.64
C PHE A 185 -14.66 -21.36 -8.61
N ASN A 186 -14.93 -22.46 -7.93
CA ASN A 186 -16.29 -23.00 -7.78
C ASN A 186 -17.07 -22.26 -6.68
N SER A 187 -16.36 -21.71 -5.69
CA SER A 187 -16.99 -21.07 -4.53
C SER A 187 -16.20 -19.87 -4.00
N GLY A 188 -16.88 -18.98 -3.27
CA GLY A 188 -16.24 -17.90 -2.53
C GLY A 188 -15.22 -18.39 -1.50
N LYS A 189 -15.38 -19.61 -0.96
CA LYS A 189 -14.43 -20.22 -0.03
C LYS A 189 -13.06 -20.45 -0.68
N GLU A 190 -13.02 -20.87 -1.93
CA GLU A 190 -11.78 -21.06 -2.69
C GLU A 190 -11.06 -19.73 -2.95
N VAL A 191 -11.83 -18.68 -3.29
CA VAL A 191 -11.30 -17.33 -3.48
C VAL A 191 -10.70 -16.78 -2.18
N LEU A 192 -11.37 -17.00 -1.03
CA LEU A 192 -10.85 -16.63 0.28
C LEU A 192 -9.56 -17.41 0.63
N LYS A 193 -9.51 -18.71 0.30
CA LYS A 193 -8.32 -19.55 0.49
C LYS A 193 -7.14 -19.05 -0.35
N MET A 194 -7.36 -18.66 -1.61
CA MET A 194 -6.34 -18.05 -2.47
C MET A 194 -5.75 -16.77 -1.85
N ALA A 195 -6.56 -15.96 -1.19
CA ALA A 195 -6.12 -14.75 -0.50
C ALA A 195 -5.56 -15.05 0.91
N GLY A 196 -5.78 -16.24 1.47
CA GLY A 196 -5.47 -16.60 2.86
C GLY A 196 -6.32 -15.84 3.87
N LEU A 197 -7.57 -15.55 3.49
CA LEU A 197 -8.62 -14.96 4.33
C LEU A 197 -9.62 -16.01 4.84
N ASP A 198 -9.43 -17.27 4.46
CA ASP A 198 -10.13 -18.42 5.03
C ASP A 198 -9.78 -18.60 6.50
N LEU A 199 -10.73 -19.13 7.27
CA LEU A 199 -10.51 -19.42 8.67
C LEU A 199 -9.81 -20.77 8.82
N SER A 200 -8.76 -20.82 9.63
CA SER A 200 -8.11 -22.05 10.07
C SER A 200 -7.95 -22.05 11.57
N ALA A 201 -8.18 -23.19 12.21
CA ALA A 201 -7.90 -23.42 13.60
C ALA A 201 -6.64 -24.31 13.69
N LYS A 202 -5.68 -23.93 14.51
CA LYS A 202 -4.60 -24.83 14.90
C LYS A 202 -5.16 -25.81 15.94
N ARG A 203 -5.49 -27.00 15.50
CA ARG A 203 -5.97 -28.06 16.38
C ARG A 203 -4.83 -29.03 16.62
N SER A 204 -4.35 -29.09 17.86
CA SER A 204 -3.38 -30.07 18.29
C SER A 204 -3.62 -30.44 19.76
N GLY A 205 -3.74 -31.75 20.05
CA GLY A 205 -3.89 -32.25 21.42
C GLY A 205 -5.24 -32.03 22.08
N LYS A 206 -5.29 -32.19 23.40
CA LYS A 206 -6.51 -32.18 24.23
C LYS A 206 -7.30 -30.88 24.26
N THR A 207 -6.67 -29.75 23.84
CA THR A 207 -7.32 -28.39 23.81
C THR A 207 -7.84 -27.99 22.43
N SER A 208 -7.96 -28.95 21.49
CA SER A 208 -8.35 -28.68 20.10
C SER A 208 -9.72 -28.00 19.96
N ASP A 209 -10.67 -28.28 20.86
CA ASP A 209 -12.04 -27.78 20.78
C ASP A 209 -12.18 -26.32 21.23
N ALA A 210 -11.25 -25.86 22.07
CA ALA A 210 -11.19 -24.47 22.53
C ALA A 210 -10.47 -23.52 21.56
N SER A 211 -9.95 -24.02 20.42
CA SER A 211 -9.15 -23.21 19.51
C SER A 211 -9.99 -22.18 18.73
N ILE A 212 -9.66 -20.90 18.89
CA ILE A 212 -10.33 -19.80 18.20
C ILE A 212 -9.86 -19.74 16.74
N PRO A 213 -10.75 -19.88 15.75
CA PRO A 213 -10.37 -19.77 14.34
C PRO A 213 -9.80 -18.39 14.00
N ILE A 214 -8.67 -18.37 13.30
CA ILE A 214 -8.04 -17.17 12.78
C ILE A 214 -7.86 -17.30 11.26
N ILE A 215 -7.63 -16.17 10.55
CA ILE A 215 -7.33 -16.24 9.12
C ILE A 215 -6.04 -17.04 8.87
N SER A 216 -6.06 -17.90 7.86
CA SER A 216 -4.95 -18.83 7.56
C SER A 216 -3.64 -18.14 7.20
N LYS A 217 -3.73 -16.95 6.57
CA LYS A 217 -2.60 -16.18 6.00
C LYS A 217 -1.77 -16.96 4.96
N ARG A 218 -2.19 -18.15 4.54
CA ARG A 218 -1.50 -19.03 3.57
C ARG A 218 -1.75 -18.65 2.12
N GLY A 219 -1.99 -17.39 1.82
CA GLY A 219 -2.29 -16.91 0.46
C GLY A 219 -1.53 -15.63 0.13
N LYS A 220 -1.99 -14.92 -0.89
CA LYS A 220 -1.35 -13.71 -1.41
C LYS A 220 -1.42 -12.55 -0.42
N ALA A 221 -0.32 -12.29 0.32
CA ALA A 221 -0.24 -11.25 1.35
C ALA A 221 -0.53 -9.85 0.79
N ASP A 222 -0.04 -9.54 -0.41
CA ASP A 222 -0.25 -8.24 -1.05
C ASP A 222 -1.73 -8.00 -1.39
N LEU A 223 -2.46 -9.06 -1.76
CA LEU A 223 -3.90 -8.99 -2.00
C LEU A 223 -4.66 -8.74 -0.68
N ARG A 224 -4.30 -9.44 0.39
CA ARG A 224 -4.92 -9.20 1.72
C ARG A 224 -4.72 -7.78 2.19
N PHE A 225 -3.50 -7.24 2.03
CA PHE A 225 -3.20 -5.86 2.38
C PHE A 225 -4.04 -4.87 1.55
N ALA A 226 -4.11 -5.05 0.24
CA ALA A 226 -4.91 -4.20 -0.65
C ALA A 226 -6.40 -4.23 -0.28
N LEU A 227 -6.95 -5.41 -0.01
CA LEU A 227 -8.34 -5.57 0.43
C LEU A 227 -8.61 -4.95 1.81
N TYR A 228 -7.64 -5.01 2.72
CA TYR A 228 -7.76 -4.32 4.01
C TYR A 228 -7.79 -2.80 3.84
N GLN A 229 -6.97 -2.23 2.93
CA GLN A 229 -7.02 -0.81 2.60
C GLN A 229 -8.36 -0.41 1.96
N ALA A 230 -8.90 -1.26 1.06
CA ALA A 230 -10.23 -1.07 0.50
C ALA A 230 -11.31 -1.05 1.58
N ALA A 231 -11.29 -2.03 2.48
CA ALA A 231 -12.24 -2.14 3.59
C ALA A 231 -12.13 -0.94 4.56
N PHE A 232 -10.91 -0.49 4.85
CA PHE A 232 -10.69 0.71 5.65
C PHE A 232 -11.29 1.96 4.99
N THR A 233 -11.05 2.16 3.69
CA THR A 233 -11.58 3.30 2.94
C THR A 233 -13.11 3.23 2.83
N ALA A 234 -13.65 2.08 2.44
CA ALA A 234 -15.09 1.87 2.28
C ALA A 234 -15.84 2.07 3.61
N SER A 235 -15.36 1.46 4.70
CA SER A 235 -16.00 1.59 6.02
C SER A 235 -15.99 3.00 6.60
N ASN A 236 -15.18 3.92 6.05
CA ASN A 236 -15.11 5.31 6.51
C ASN A 236 -15.77 6.31 5.55
N ARG A 237 -15.96 5.96 4.28
CA ARG A 237 -16.39 6.92 3.25
C ARG A 237 -17.68 6.55 2.52
N ASP A 238 -18.07 5.29 2.54
CA ASP A 238 -19.29 4.82 1.91
C ASP A 238 -20.37 4.47 2.95
N ARG A 239 -21.60 4.98 2.75
CA ARG A 239 -22.71 4.82 3.71
C ARG A 239 -23.07 3.36 3.95
N HIS A 240 -23.15 2.54 2.90
CA HIS A 240 -23.58 1.15 3.02
C HIS A 240 -22.52 0.30 3.74
N PHE A 241 -21.26 0.49 3.40
CA PHE A 241 -20.15 -0.18 4.08
C PHE A 241 -19.96 0.29 5.52
N LEU A 242 -20.21 1.58 5.81
CA LEU A 242 -20.19 2.11 7.17
C LEU A 242 -21.28 1.45 8.03
N ILE A 243 -22.51 1.38 7.52
CA ILE A 243 -23.63 0.72 8.24
C ILE A 243 -23.28 -0.75 8.48
N TYR A 244 -22.87 -1.48 7.45
CA TYR A 244 -22.47 -2.89 7.60
C TYR A 244 -21.38 -3.06 8.67
N TYR A 245 -20.33 -2.23 8.63
CA TYR A 245 -19.21 -2.29 9.56
C TYR A 245 -19.66 -1.95 11.00
N THR A 246 -20.47 -0.92 11.17
CA THR A 246 -20.98 -0.48 12.48
C THR A 246 -21.90 -1.55 13.10
N ASN A 247 -22.77 -2.17 12.31
CA ASN A 247 -23.63 -3.28 12.77
C ASN A 247 -22.78 -4.46 13.29
N LYS A 248 -21.68 -4.81 12.60
CA LYS A 248 -20.77 -5.88 13.07
C LYS A 248 -19.97 -5.50 14.34
N LEU A 249 -19.87 -4.21 14.67
CA LEU A 249 -19.24 -3.72 15.91
C LEU A 249 -20.23 -3.56 17.07
N ARG A 250 -21.54 -3.60 16.80
CA ARG A 250 -22.58 -3.36 17.83
C ARG A 250 -22.39 -4.32 19.01
N GLY A 251 -22.37 -3.77 20.23
CA GLY A 251 -22.13 -4.51 21.47
C GLY A 251 -20.67 -4.92 21.74
N ARG A 252 -19.76 -4.74 20.76
CA ARG A 252 -18.39 -5.24 20.84
C ARG A 252 -17.31 -4.15 20.70
N ALA A 253 -17.69 -2.88 20.64
CA ALA A 253 -16.80 -1.77 20.32
C ALA A 253 -15.60 -1.60 21.29
N LYS A 254 -15.77 -2.08 22.55
CA LYS A 254 -14.75 -2.02 23.62
C LYS A 254 -13.76 -3.21 23.58
N GLU A 255 -14.02 -4.27 22.82
CA GLU A 255 -13.12 -5.41 22.72
C GLU A 255 -11.79 -5.01 22.06
N ARG A 256 -10.67 -5.42 22.64
CA ARG A 256 -9.33 -5.13 22.10
C ARG A 256 -9.17 -5.72 20.70
N GLY A 257 -8.83 -4.86 19.73
CA GLY A 257 -8.53 -5.28 18.34
C GLY A 257 -9.75 -5.62 17.49
N ILE A 258 -10.98 -5.48 18.00
CA ILE A 258 -12.21 -5.84 17.28
C ILE A 258 -12.38 -5.05 15.99
N LYS A 259 -12.03 -3.76 15.99
CA LYS A 259 -12.11 -2.90 14.79
C LYS A 259 -11.28 -3.46 13.63
N THR A 260 -10.07 -3.93 13.93
CA THR A 260 -9.21 -4.57 12.91
C THR A 260 -9.78 -5.91 12.46
N LYS A 261 -10.28 -6.75 13.39
CA LYS A 261 -10.91 -8.04 13.05
C LYS A 261 -12.11 -7.84 12.14
N MET A 262 -12.97 -6.86 12.42
CA MET A 262 -14.16 -6.58 11.59
C MET A 262 -13.79 -6.01 10.22
N ARG A 263 -12.72 -5.19 10.10
CA ARG A 263 -12.21 -4.76 8.80
C ARG A 263 -11.64 -5.92 7.98
N VAL A 264 -10.97 -6.88 8.61
CA VAL A 264 -10.52 -8.10 7.93
C VAL A 264 -11.72 -8.94 7.44
N LYS A 265 -12.78 -9.06 8.25
CA LYS A 265 -14.03 -9.72 7.84
C LYS A 265 -14.67 -8.99 6.65
N LEU A 266 -14.71 -7.65 6.70
CA LEU A 266 -15.19 -6.84 5.58
C LEU A 266 -14.32 -7.03 4.32
N ALA A 267 -13.00 -7.06 4.46
CA ALA A 267 -12.08 -7.32 3.34
C ALA A 267 -12.34 -8.68 2.68
N ALA A 268 -12.64 -9.71 3.47
CA ALA A 268 -13.02 -11.01 2.96
C ALA A 268 -14.36 -10.95 2.19
N LYS A 269 -15.38 -10.26 2.72
CA LYS A 269 -16.65 -10.03 2.04
C LYS A 269 -16.45 -9.28 0.71
N MET A 270 -15.63 -8.21 0.72
CA MET A 270 -15.32 -7.42 -0.48
C MET A 270 -14.64 -8.25 -1.56
N LEU A 271 -13.78 -9.21 -1.19
CA LEU A 271 -13.15 -10.12 -2.16
C LEU A 271 -14.18 -11.04 -2.82
N VAL A 272 -15.12 -11.59 -2.05
CA VAL A 272 -16.19 -12.44 -2.58
C VAL A 272 -17.10 -11.61 -3.51
N ILE A 273 -17.48 -10.40 -3.10
CA ILE A 273 -18.25 -9.46 -3.95
C ILE A 273 -17.50 -9.22 -5.26
N ALA A 274 -16.21 -8.86 -5.19
CA ALA A 274 -15.39 -8.60 -6.38
C ALA A 274 -15.39 -9.80 -7.35
N TRP A 275 -15.18 -11.01 -6.83
CA TRP A 275 -15.26 -12.24 -7.62
C TRP A 275 -16.64 -12.46 -8.25
N THR A 276 -17.73 -12.23 -7.50
CA THR A 276 -19.10 -12.34 -7.99
C THR A 276 -19.37 -11.37 -9.14
N LEU A 277 -18.96 -10.09 -8.99
CA LEU A 277 -19.13 -9.08 -10.04
C LEU A 277 -18.32 -9.43 -11.32
N MET A 278 -17.12 -9.99 -11.17
CA MET A 278 -16.33 -10.46 -12.30
C MET A 278 -17.05 -11.62 -13.04
N LYS A 279 -17.71 -12.54 -12.32
CA LYS A 279 -18.48 -13.65 -12.92
C LYS A 279 -19.76 -13.18 -13.62
N LYS A 280 -20.52 -12.32 -12.94
CA LYS A 280 -21.82 -11.84 -13.42
C LYS A 280 -21.71 -10.69 -14.43
N LYS A 281 -20.55 -10.03 -14.48
CA LYS A 281 -20.29 -8.86 -15.33
C LYS A 281 -21.27 -7.71 -15.07
N GLU A 282 -21.53 -7.43 -13.80
CA GLU A 282 -22.46 -6.40 -13.37
C GLU A 282 -21.79 -5.40 -12.38
N PRO A 283 -22.29 -4.15 -12.26
CA PRO A 283 -21.79 -3.18 -11.29
C PRO A 283 -22.16 -3.58 -9.86
N PHE A 284 -21.46 -2.98 -8.89
CA PHE A 284 -21.74 -3.19 -7.47
C PHE A 284 -23.15 -2.69 -7.11
N ASN A 285 -23.91 -3.57 -6.44
CA ASN A 285 -25.18 -3.25 -5.78
C ASN A 285 -24.98 -3.40 -4.26
N PRO A 286 -25.39 -2.41 -3.42
CA PRO A 286 -25.32 -2.49 -1.97
C PRO A 286 -25.99 -3.73 -1.35
N GLU A 287 -26.97 -4.32 -1.98
CA GLU A 287 -27.64 -5.56 -1.55
C GLU A 287 -26.67 -6.73 -1.35
N TYR A 288 -25.56 -6.76 -2.09
CA TYR A 288 -24.49 -7.75 -1.88
C TYR A 288 -23.87 -7.74 -0.48
N LEU A 289 -24.05 -6.66 0.29
CA LEU A 289 -23.61 -6.61 1.68
C LEU A 289 -24.51 -7.41 2.63
N ASN A 290 -25.76 -7.61 2.25
CA ASN A 290 -26.78 -8.31 3.04
C ASN A 290 -26.79 -9.83 2.80
N LEU A 291 -26.15 -10.30 1.73
CA LEU A 291 -25.98 -11.71 1.46
C LEU A 291 -24.92 -12.28 2.42
N ASP A 292 -25.32 -13.04 3.42
CA ASP A 292 -24.42 -13.74 4.36
C ASP A 292 -23.84 -15.03 3.78
#